data_6728015fdf8bfdd58180b2b5be4ad13c
#
_entry.id   6728015fdf8bfdd58180b2b5be4ad13c
#
_cell.length_a   1.000
_cell.length_b   1.000
_cell.length_c   1.000
_cell.angle_alpha   90.00
_cell.angle_beta   90.00
_cell.angle_gamma   90.00
#
_symmetry.space_group_name_H-M   'P 1'
#
loop_
_entity.id
_entity.type
_entity.pdbx_description
1 polymer ?
#
loop_
_entity_poly.entity_id
_entity_poly.type
_entity_poly.pdbx_seq_one_letter_code
_entity_poly.pdbx_strand_id
1 'polypeptide(L)'
;EPDDEEGFGIFIFAGYEPSNALFMDKLALTESGHLITDMDQKTSMDGVYGAGDICEKNLRQVVTAVSDGAVAAASLEKYISSQYEKLHLEKQEIKAPAGERTDQGGLTETDQSGGKGREQGREKIRQTAGDQDGRFLSAEVRQQFAAVTERLERNITLEFCLDGSSVSQEAELFGKELAESTPKITCVFKREREESEQTTEYPSIRFCDENGEYLGTAFHGVPGGHEFNSFVIALYNAAGPGQSIDPEELKHIRSFEKERHIQVAVSLSCTMCPELVMAVQRIALETPNVTADIYDMAHFPELREKYQIMSVPCMIIDG
;
A
#
# COMPACT_ATOMS: atom_id res chain seq x y z
N GLU A 1 -21.65 25.04 11.01
CA GLU A 1 -21.84 24.31 9.74
C GLU A 1 -21.16 25.15 8.66
N PRO A 2 -20.23 24.56 7.85
CA PRO A 2 -19.67 25.25 6.71
C PRO A 2 -20.77 25.50 5.68
N ASP A 3 -20.69 26.62 4.96
CA ASP A 3 -21.60 26.92 3.87
C ASP A 3 -21.54 25.80 2.82
N ASP A 4 -22.69 25.37 2.31
CA ASP A 4 -22.89 24.23 1.39
C ASP A 4 -22.16 24.37 0.03
N GLU A 5 -21.34 25.39 -0.18
CA GLU A 5 -20.64 25.66 -1.46
C GLU A 5 -19.11 25.53 -1.40
N GLU A 6 -18.52 25.34 -0.21
CA GLU A 6 -17.07 25.10 -0.10
C GLU A 6 -16.79 23.73 0.50
N GLY A 7 -16.26 22.81 -0.31
CA GLY A 7 -15.74 21.53 0.15
C GLY A 7 -14.60 21.76 1.16
N PHE A 8 -14.50 20.90 2.20
CA PHE A 8 -13.41 20.96 3.16
C PHE A 8 -12.66 19.61 3.21
N GLY A 9 -11.35 19.69 3.39
CA GLY A 9 -10.51 18.51 3.61
C GLY A 9 -10.37 18.23 5.11
N ILE A 10 -10.55 16.97 5.51
CA ILE A 10 -10.30 16.50 6.87
C ILE A 10 -9.00 15.72 6.87
N PHE A 11 -8.04 16.13 7.70
CA PHE A 11 -6.81 15.39 7.97
C PHE A 11 -6.94 14.76 9.36
N ILE A 12 -6.97 13.43 9.42
CA ILE A 12 -7.07 12.69 10.68
C ILE A 12 -5.67 12.23 11.08
N PHE A 13 -5.12 12.83 12.14
CA PHE A 13 -3.86 12.44 12.76
C PHE A 13 -4.16 11.82 14.11
N ALA A 14 -4.53 10.54 14.13
CA ALA A 14 -4.87 9.84 15.37
C ALA A 14 -3.62 9.42 16.19
N GLY A 15 -2.41 9.62 15.65
CA GLY A 15 -1.16 9.15 16.23
C GLY A 15 -0.85 7.69 15.84
N TYR A 16 0.24 7.17 16.38
CA TYR A 16 0.71 5.81 16.12
C TYR A 16 0.94 5.08 17.43
N GLU A 17 0.48 3.84 17.49
CA GLU A 17 0.93 2.87 18.49
C GLU A 17 1.95 1.93 17.85
N PRO A 18 3.14 1.74 18.48
CA PRO A 18 4.14 0.82 17.94
C PRO A 18 3.64 -0.62 18.05
N SER A 19 3.77 -1.39 16.96
CA SER A 19 3.41 -2.80 16.92
C SER A 19 4.44 -3.64 17.69
N ASN A 20 4.34 -3.68 19.01
CA ASN A 20 5.33 -4.25 19.93
C ASN A 20 4.94 -5.61 20.53
N ALA A 21 3.82 -6.21 20.13
CA ALA A 21 3.27 -7.45 20.70
C ALA A 21 4.26 -8.63 20.71
N LEU A 22 5.21 -8.69 19.75
CA LEU A 22 6.20 -9.77 19.67
C LEU A 22 7.30 -9.68 20.73
N PHE A 23 7.57 -8.51 21.30
CA PHE A 23 8.72 -8.27 22.16
C PHE A 23 8.42 -7.44 23.43
N MET A 24 7.16 -7.03 23.65
CA MET A 24 6.76 -6.19 24.77
C MET A 24 7.14 -6.79 26.14
N ASP A 25 7.17 -8.12 26.26
CA ASP A 25 7.54 -8.81 27.51
C ASP A 25 9.06 -9.13 27.59
N LYS A 26 9.84 -8.80 26.56
CA LYS A 26 11.24 -9.22 26.43
C LYS A 26 12.22 -8.07 26.35
N LEU A 27 11.80 -6.93 25.83
CA LEU A 27 12.66 -5.77 25.59
C LEU A 27 12.17 -4.57 26.40
N ALA A 28 13.08 -3.66 26.72
CA ALA A 28 12.73 -2.40 27.38
C ALA A 28 12.00 -1.48 26.40
N LEU A 29 10.84 -1.00 26.84
CA LEU A 29 9.98 -0.08 26.10
C LEU A 29 9.77 1.21 26.88
N THR A 30 9.47 2.29 26.17
CA THR A 30 8.98 3.54 26.75
C THR A 30 7.55 3.37 27.28
N GLU A 31 7.04 4.34 28.02
CA GLU A 31 5.63 4.38 28.46
C GLU A 31 4.66 4.37 27.27
N SER A 32 5.07 4.92 26.13
CA SER A 32 4.31 4.92 24.87
C SER A 32 4.50 3.66 24.02
N GLY A 33 5.20 2.65 24.54
CA GLY A 33 5.39 1.36 23.89
C GLY A 33 6.49 1.30 22.83
N HIS A 34 7.28 2.37 22.63
CA HIS A 34 8.39 2.36 21.69
C HIS A 34 9.62 1.66 22.26
N LEU A 35 10.38 1.02 21.39
CA LEU A 35 11.59 0.28 21.74
C LEU A 35 12.71 1.24 22.13
N ILE A 36 13.28 1.02 23.33
CA ILE A 36 14.42 1.79 23.80
C ILE A 36 15.70 1.20 23.19
N THR A 37 16.47 2.03 22.47
CA THR A 37 17.76 1.68 21.89
C THR A 37 18.83 2.69 22.28
N ASP A 38 20.09 2.26 22.27
CA ASP A 38 21.23 3.17 22.39
C ASP A 38 21.61 3.80 21.03
N MET A 39 22.71 4.58 21.02
CA MET A 39 23.22 5.23 19.79
C MET A 39 23.73 4.21 18.74
N ASP A 40 24.04 2.99 19.14
CA ASP A 40 24.43 1.87 18.27
C ASP A 40 23.21 1.02 17.85
N GLN A 41 21.98 1.47 18.15
CA GLN A 41 20.72 0.76 17.91
C GLN A 41 20.60 -0.58 18.67
N LYS A 42 21.34 -0.75 19.78
CA LYS A 42 21.22 -1.94 20.64
C LYS A 42 20.00 -1.81 21.56
N THR A 43 19.30 -2.91 21.73
CA THR A 43 18.20 -3.00 22.69
C THR A 43 18.69 -3.45 24.08
N SER A 44 17.77 -3.62 25.01
CA SER A 44 18.06 -4.19 26.35
C SER A 44 18.50 -5.67 26.31
N MET A 45 18.37 -6.36 25.19
CA MET A 45 18.77 -7.75 25.00
C MET A 45 19.99 -7.84 24.10
N ASP A 46 21.02 -8.56 24.56
CA ASP A 46 22.26 -8.73 23.80
C ASP A 46 22.00 -9.46 22.47
N GLY A 47 22.57 -8.95 21.39
CA GLY A 47 22.36 -9.49 20.03
C GLY A 47 21.06 -9.06 19.34
N VAL A 48 20.21 -8.27 20.01
CA VAL A 48 18.98 -7.72 19.44
C VAL A 48 19.11 -6.23 19.21
N TYR A 49 18.78 -5.78 18.01
CA TYR A 49 18.88 -4.39 17.56
C TYR A 49 17.52 -3.90 17.12
N GLY A 50 17.26 -2.60 17.32
CA GLY A 50 16.03 -1.94 16.86
C GLY A 50 16.37 -0.87 15.83
N ALA A 51 15.50 -0.67 14.83
CA ALA A 51 15.67 0.38 13.84
C ALA A 51 14.31 0.88 13.35
N GLY A 52 14.26 2.13 12.92
CA GLY A 52 13.06 2.72 12.36
C GLY A 52 12.10 3.30 13.39
N ASP A 53 10.86 3.49 12.99
CA ASP A 53 9.86 4.25 13.74
C ASP A 53 9.34 3.54 15.00
N ILE A 54 9.63 2.25 15.12
CA ILE A 54 9.35 1.47 16.34
C ILE A 54 10.24 1.87 17.51
N CYS A 55 11.39 2.51 17.24
CA CYS A 55 12.31 2.98 18.26
C CYS A 55 11.89 4.33 18.84
N GLU A 56 12.31 4.60 20.08
CA GLU A 56 12.16 5.91 20.69
C GLU A 56 13.00 6.95 19.93
N LYS A 57 12.35 7.97 19.38
CA LYS A 57 13.02 9.07 18.67
C LYS A 57 12.11 10.30 18.54
N ASN A 58 12.76 11.47 18.39
CA ASN A 58 12.06 12.74 18.24
C ASN A 58 11.52 12.97 16.81
N LEU A 59 12.15 12.37 15.80
CA LEU A 59 11.80 12.58 14.40
C LEU A 59 11.59 11.22 13.71
N ARG A 60 10.38 11.01 13.19
CA ARG A 60 9.98 9.84 12.43
C ARG A 60 9.85 10.23 10.97
N GLN A 61 10.85 9.87 10.17
CA GLN A 61 10.96 10.12 8.73
C GLN A 61 11.68 8.95 8.08
N VAL A 62 11.44 8.74 6.79
CA VAL A 62 12.11 7.68 6.02
C VAL A 62 13.63 7.77 6.16
N VAL A 63 14.20 8.98 6.08
CA VAL A 63 15.65 9.18 6.19
C VAL A 63 16.19 8.77 7.57
N THR A 64 15.44 9.02 8.66
CA THR A 64 15.87 8.60 10.00
C THR A 64 15.72 7.09 10.18
N ALA A 65 14.70 6.47 9.62
CA ALA A 65 14.54 5.03 9.64
C ALA A 65 15.65 4.30 8.86
N VAL A 66 16.04 4.82 7.69
CA VAL A 66 17.16 4.31 6.90
C VAL A 66 18.48 4.46 7.64
N SER A 67 18.70 5.62 8.28
CA SER A 67 19.88 5.86 9.12
C SER A 67 19.99 4.86 10.26
N ASP A 68 18.91 4.62 11.00
CA ASP A 68 18.90 3.63 12.07
C ASP A 68 19.23 2.23 11.56
N GLY A 69 18.66 1.83 10.41
CA GLY A 69 18.94 0.55 9.78
C GLY A 69 20.44 0.39 9.42
N ALA A 70 21.06 1.46 8.90
CA ALA A 70 22.49 1.45 8.59
C ALA A 70 23.35 1.31 9.86
N VAL A 71 23.01 2.04 10.92
CA VAL A 71 23.70 1.96 12.22
C VAL A 71 23.53 0.57 12.84
N ALA A 72 22.31 0.06 12.86
CA ALA A 72 22.00 -1.27 13.40
C ALA A 72 22.77 -2.37 12.65
N ALA A 73 22.81 -2.32 11.31
CA ALA A 73 23.56 -3.29 10.50
C ALA A 73 25.05 -3.27 10.78
N ALA A 74 25.68 -2.08 10.85
CA ALA A 74 27.10 -1.94 11.15
C ALA A 74 27.44 -2.40 12.59
N SER A 75 26.55 -2.14 13.55
CA SER A 75 26.71 -2.56 14.93
C SER A 75 26.55 -4.07 15.10
N LEU A 76 25.57 -4.67 14.38
CA LEU A 76 25.35 -6.11 14.34
C LEU A 76 26.54 -6.86 13.73
N GLU A 77 27.13 -6.33 12.65
CA GLU A 77 28.34 -6.89 12.04
C GLU A 77 29.51 -6.98 13.04
N LYS A 78 29.74 -5.90 13.78
CA LYS A 78 30.77 -5.87 14.85
C LYS A 78 30.46 -6.87 15.95
N TYR A 79 29.20 -6.96 16.37
CA TYR A 79 28.76 -7.92 17.38
C TYR A 79 29.02 -9.36 16.93
N ILE A 80 28.54 -9.71 15.73
CA ILE A 80 28.74 -11.04 15.15
C ILE A 80 30.24 -11.38 15.05
N SER A 81 31.06 -10.46 14.56
CA SER A 81 32.52 -10.65 14.48
C SER A 81 33.15 -10.95 15.84
N SER A 82 32.75 -10.19 16.87
CA SER A 82 33.17 -10.43 18.25
C SER A 82 32.72 -11.78 18.81
N GLN A 83 31.49 -12.24 18.47
CA GLN A 83 31.00 -13.56 18.88
C GLN A 83 31.78 -14.69 18.21
N TYR A 84 32.09 -14.58 16.91
CA TYR A 84 32.93 -15.57 16.21
C TYR A 84 34.31 -15.70 16.86
N GLU A 85 34.93 -14.56 17.24
CA GLU A 85 36.24 -14.57 17.97
C GLU A 85 36.12 -15.23 19.35
N LYS A 86 35.10 -14.88 20.13
CA LYS A 86 34.87 -15.43 21.47
C LYS A 86 34.59 -16.92 21.47
N LEU A 87 33.88 -17.40 20.45
CA LEU A 87 33.47 -18.79 20.33
C LEU A 87 34.47 -19.64 19.52
N HIS A 88 35.56 -19.03 19.03
CA HIS A 88 36.56 -19.66 18.17
C HIS A 88 35.94 -20.35 16.94
N LEU A 89 34.91 -19.73 16.35
CA LEU A 89 34.25 -20.21 15.16
C LEU A 89 34.92 -19.64 13.90
N GLU A 90 35.05 -20.47 12.86
CA GLU A 90 35.48 -19.98 11.54
C GLU A 90 34.34 -19.20 10.89
N LYS A 91 34.66 -18.01 10.36
CA LYS A 91 33.68 -17.23 9.55
C LYS A 91 33.41 -18.02 8.27
N GLN A 92 32.20 -18.52 8.13
CA GLN A 92 31.73 -19.01 6.83
C GLN A 92 31.53 -17.78 5.92
N GLU A 93 32.29 -17.73 4.81
CA GLU A 93 31.96 -16.77 3.75
C GLU A 93 30.61 -17.11 3.17
N ILE A 94 29.59 -16.36 3.58
CA ILE A 94 28.29 -16.37 2.88
C ILE A 94 28.56 -15.69 1.55
N LYS A 95 28.77 -16.49 0.50
CA LYS A 95 28.74 -15.95 -0.87
C LYS A 95 27.37 -15.34 -1.06
N ALA A 96 27.33 -14.02 -1.08
CA ALA A 96 26.14 -13.30 -1.53
C ALA A 96 25.74 -13.87 -2.92
N PRO A 97 24.45 -14.11 -3.20
CA PRO A 97 24.04 -14.46 -4.53
C PRO A 97 24.61 -13.41 -5.49
N ALA A 98 25.22 -13.88 -6.57
CA ALA A 98 25.90 -13.06 -7.56
C ALA A 98 24.89 -12.13 -8.24
N GLY A 99 24.62 -11.00 -7.63
CA GLY A 99 23.99 -9.84 -8.27
C GLY A 99 25.12 -9.03 -8.90
N GLU A 100 25.09 -8.89 -10.20
CA GLU A 100 26.04 -8.10 -10.98
C GLU A 100 26.17 -6.69 -10.40
N ARG A 101 27.32 -6.41 -9.79
CA ARG A 101 27.73 -5.04 -9.46
C ARG A 101 28.15 -4.37 -10.77
N THR A 102 27.29 -3.54 -11.34
CA THR A 102 27.72 -2.57 -12.33
C THR A 102 28.46 -1.44 -11.58
N ASP A 103 29.77 -1.55 -11.62
CA ASP A 103 30.71 -0.52 -11.19
C ASP A 103 30.67 0.63 -12.19
N GLN A 104 29.97 1.72 -11.86
CA GLN A 104 30.19 3.06 -12.48
C GLN A 104 29.51 4.14 -11.61
N GLY A 105 30.29 4.89 -10.90
CA GLY A 105 29.86 6.07 -10.14
C GLY A 105 31.01 6.97 -9.73
N GLY A 106 31.81 7.42 -10.72
CA GLY A 106 32.70 8.55 -10.53
C GLY A 106 31.91 9.86 -10.45
N LEU A 107 32.09 10.60 -9.37
CA LEU A 107 31.62 11.97 -9.18
C LEU A 107 32.27 12.89 -10.24
N THR A 108 31.52 13.50 -11.10
CA THR A 108 31.88 14.74 -11.78
C THR A 108 30.75 15.73 -11.68
N GLU A 109 31.12 16.94 -11.29
CA GLU A 109 30.27 18.13 -11.12
C GLU A 109 29.67 18.63 -12.43
N THR A 110 28.54 19.34 -12.25
CA THR A 110 27.90 20.31 -13.14
C THR A 110 27.35 19.86 -14.50
N ASP A 111 26.03 19.90 -14.67
CA ASP A 111 25.44 20.90 -15.59
C ASP A 111 23.93 21.06 -15.38
N GLN A 112 23.47 22.30 -15.56
CA GLN A 112 22.09 22.71 -15.53
C GLN A 112 21.43 22.39 -16.89
N SER A 113 20.45 21.52 -16.93
CA SER A 113 19.35 21.62 -17.91
C SER A 113 18.18 20.71 -17.51
N GLY A 114 17.01 21.34 -17.37
CA GLY A 114 15.80 20.67 -16.97
C GLY A 114 15.20 19.74 -18.03
N GLY A 115 14.45 18.77 -17.59
CA GLY A 115 13.35 18.22 -18.36
C GLY A 115 13.44 16.80 -18.89
N LYS A 116 14.42 15.95 -18.52
CA LYS A 116 14.45 14.55 -19.00
C LYS A 116 14.63 13.46 -17.91
N GLY A 117 14.67 13.83 -16.64
CA GLY A 117 14.90 12.88 -15.54
C GLY A 117 13.65 12.12 -15.06
N ARG A 118 12.45 12.45 -15.55
CA ARG A 118 11.20 11.84 -15.05
C ARG A 118 10.81 10.51 -15.72
N GLU A 119 11.27 10.25 -16.93
CA GLU A 119 10.96 9.00 -17.64
C GLU A 119 11.85 7.82 -17.22
N GLN A 120 13.12 8.06 -16.94
CA GLN A 120 14.05 6.98 -16.54
C GLN A 120 13.84 6.46 -15.12
N GLY A 121 13.23 7.26 -14.22
CA GLY A 121 12.80 6.80 -12.90
C GLY A 121 11.57 5.88 -12.97
N ARG A 122 10.69 6.09 -13.94
CA ARG A 122 9.50 5.27 -14.21
C ARG A 122 9.85 3.88 -14.75
N GLU A 123 10.86 3.78 -15.57
CA GLU A 123 11.31 2.49 -16.15
C GLU A 123 11.99 1.59 -15.12
N LYS A 124 12.70 2.16 -14.11
CA LYS A 124 13.31 1.38 -13.02
C LYS A 124 12.30 0.83 -12.02
N ILE A 125 11.18 1.54 -11.77
CA ILE A 125 10.11 1.04 -10.90
C ILE A 125 9.31 -0.07 -11.62
N ARG A 126 9.21 -0.03 -12.95
CA ARG A 126 8.61 -1.10 -13.76
C ARG A 126 9.42 -2.41 -13.73
N GLN A 127 10.74 -2.34 -13.61
CA GLN A 127 11.60 -3.54 -13.59
C GLN A 127 11.65 -4.27 -12.24
N THR A 128 11.15 -3.67 -11.16
CA THR A 128 11.10 -4.31 -9.83
C THR A 128 9.75 -4.95 -9.49
N ALA A 129 8.71 -4.78 -10.33
CA ALA A 129 7.37 -5.32 -10.12
C ALA A 129 7.04 -6.56 -10.94
N GLY A 130 7.85 -6.94 -11.94
CA GLY A 130 7.60 -8.10 -12.80
C GLY A 130 8.60 -9.23 -12.55
N ASP A 131 8.10 -10.45 -12.48
CA ASP A 131 8.91 -11.66 -12.52
C ASP A 131 9.66 -11.76 -13.86
N GLN A 132 10.75 -12.55 -13.94
CA GLN A 132 11.50 -12.81 -15.20
C GLN A 132 10.63 -13.37 -16.33
N ASP A 133 9.41 -13.82 -16.01
CA ASP A 133 8.39 -14.33 -16.96
C ASP A 133 7.44 -13.27 -17.53
N GLY A 134 7.66 -11.98 -17.26
CA GLY A 134 6.80 -10.87 -17.78
C GLY A 134 5.42 -10.77 -17.14
N ARG A 135 5.21 -11.36 -15.97
CA ARG A 135 3.97 -11.30 -15.18
C ARG A 135 3.96 -10.07 -14.28
N PHE A 136 2.76 -9.56 -13.99
CA PHE A 136 2.56 -8.40 -13.12
C PHE A 136 2.82 -8.76 -11.64
N LEU A 137 2.36 -9.94 -11.19
CA LEU A 137 2.51 -10.42 -9.82
C LEU A 137 3.70 -11.38 -9.69
N SER A 138 4.56 -11.17 -8.68
CA SER A 138 5.62 -12.13 -8.36
C SER A 138 5.07 -13.49 -7.90
N ALA A 139 5.87 -14.54 -7.95
CA ALA A 139 5.46 -15.89 -7.53
C ALA A 139 5.00 -15.91 -6.06
N GLU A 140 5.70 -15.18 -5.18
CA GLU A 140 5.38 -15.07 -3.76
C GLU A 140 4.04 -14.37 -3.55
N VAL A 141 3.81 -13.26 -4.27
CA VAL A 141 2.55 -12.49 -4.20
C VAL A 141 1.39 -13.33 -4.70
N ARG A 142 1.55 -14.08 -5.79
CA ARG A 142 0.52 -15.02 -6.29
C ARG A 142 0.17 -16.10 -5.27
N GLN A 143 1.18 -16.67 -4.58
CA GLN A 143 0.95 -17.67 -3.55
C GLN A 143 0.18 -17.09 -2.35
N GLN A 144 0.52 -15.88 -1.90
CA GLN A 144 -0.19 -15.18 -0.82
C GLN A 144 -1.62 -14.83 -1.24
N PHE A 145 -1.81 -14.36 -2.46
CA PHE A 145 -3.12 -14.04 -3.02
C PHE A 145 -4.01 -15.30 -3.10
N ALA A 146 -3.48 -16.42 -3.58
CA ALA A 146 -4.20 -17.70 -3.62
C ALA A 146 -4.68 -18.12 -2.23
N ALA A 147 -3.82 -18.00 -1.19
CA ALA A 147 -4.20 -18.37 0.17
C ALA A 147 -5.34 -17.49 0.74
N VAL A 148 -5.43 -16.21 0.34
CA VAL A 148 -6.55 -15.33 0.73
C VAL A 148 -7.81 -15.70 -0.06
N THR A 149 -7.68 -15.96 -1.36
CA THR A 149 -8.83 -16.27 -2.22
C THR A 149 -9.47 -17.63 -1.93
N GLU A 150 -8.73 -18.59 -1.36
CA GLU A 150 -9.30 -19.84 -0.81
C GLU A 150 -10.35 -19.57 0.28
N ARG A 151 -10.19 -18.48 1.04
CA ARG A 151 -11.10 -18.10 2.11
C ARG A 151 -12.33 -17.32 1.65
N LEU A 152 -12.42 -16.96 0.38
CA LEU A 152 -13.63 -16.32 -0.15
C LEU A 152 -14.80 -17.31 -0.07
N GLU A 153 -15.95 -16.83 0.39
CA GLU A 153 -17.18 -17.63 0.56
C GLU A 153 -18.13 -17.49 -0.63
N ARG A 154 -18.00 -16.36 -1.36
CA ARG A 154 -18.81 -16.02 -2.52
C ARG A 154 -17.94 -15.73 -3.75
N ASN A 155 -18.54 -15.84 -4.92
CA ASN A 155 -17.91 -15.32 -6.13
C ASN A 155 -18.00 -13.80 -6.16
N ILE A 156 -17.01 -13.18 -6.78
CA ILE A 156 -16.95 -11.73 -6.96
C ILE A 156 -16.59 -11.41 -8.41
N THR A 157 -17.19 -10.35 -8.94
CA THR A 157 -16.86 -9.81 -10.25
C THR A 157 -16.06 -8.54 -10.09
N LEU A 158 -14.91 -8.47 -10.75
CA LEU A 158 -14.12 -7.25 -10.89
C LEU A 158 -14.35 -6.69 -12.29
N GLU A 159 -14.95 -5.51 -12.36
CA GLU A 159 -15.20 -4.82 -13.60
C GLU A 159 -14.10 -3.82 -13.89
N PHE A 160 -13.34 -4.09 -14.95
CA PHE A 160 -12.26 -3.24 -15.42
C PHE A 160 -12.79 -2.29 -16.48
N CYS A 161 -12.93 -1.02 -16.12
CA CYS A 161 -13.28 0.05 -17.05
C CYS A 161 -11.99 0.60 -17.65
N LEU A 162 -11.78 0.38 -18.94
CA LEU A 162 -10.51 0.63 -19.62
C LEU A 162 -10.67 1.66 -20.73
N ASP A 163 -9.66 2.52 -20.87
CA ASP A 163 -9.43 3.38 -22.04
C ASP A 163 -8.25 2.86 -22.89
N GLY A 164 -7.75 3.62 -23.82
CA GLY A 164 -6.60 3.22 -24.66
C GLY A 164 -5.23 3.48 -24.02
N SER A 165 -5.15 3.89 -22.76
CA SER A 165 -3.92 4.27 -22.07
C SER A 165 -3.00 3.08 -21.77
N SER A 166 -1.72 3.36 -21.47
CA SER A 166 -0.77 2.32 -21.01
C SER A 166 -1.17 1.73 -19.65
N VAL A 167 -1.80 2.54 -18.79
CA VAL A 167 -2.28 2.09 -17.47
C VAL A 167 -3.45 1.12 -17.63
N SER A 168 -4.34 1.35 -18.60
CA SER A 168 -5.40 0.40 -18.94
C SER A 168 -4.85 -0.94 -19.45
N GLN A 169 -3.75 -0.94 -20.18
CA GLN A 169 -3.10 -2.19 -20.60
C GLN A 169 -2.50 -2.94 -19.39
N GLU A 170 -1.90 -2.23 -18.45
CA GLU A 170 -1.41 -2.80 -17.19
C GLU A 170 -2.57 -3.36 -16.36
N ALA A 171 -3.68 -2.63 -16.23
CA ALA A 171 -4.88 -3.07 -15.54
C ALA A 171 -5.48 -4.36 -16.16
N GLU A 172 -5.49 -4.46 -17.49
CA GLU A 172 -5.95 -5.65 -18.19
C GLU A 172 -5.06 -6.87 -17.92
N LEU A 173 -3.73 -6.70 -17.93
CA LEU A 173 -2.79 -7.78 -17.57
C LEU A 173 -2.99 -8.22 -16.12
N PHE A 174 -3.09 -7.27 -15.21
CA PHE A 174 -3.38 -7.52 -13.80
C PHE A 174 -4.67 -8.33 -13.61
N GLY A 175 -5.77 -7.90 -14.24
CA GLY A 175 -7.05 -8.61 -14.16
C GLY A 175 -7.00 -10.03 -14.71
N LYS A 176 -6.27 -10.28 -15.80
CA LYS A 176 -6.06 -11.63 -16.34
C LYS A 176 -5.32 -12.54 -15.34
N GLU A 177 -4.27 -12.03 -14.70
CA GLU A 177 -3.53 -12.80 -13.69
C GLU A 177 -4.38 -13.09 -12.44
N LEU A 178 -5.25 -12.15 -12.01
CA LEU A 178 -6.20 -12.39 -10.94
C LEU A 178 -7.19 -13.50 -11.28
N ALA A 179 -7.77 -13.47 -12.48
CA ALA A 179 -8.71 -14.49 -12.95
C ALA A 179 -8.07 -15.89 -13.10
N GLU A 180 -6.79 -15.95 -13.48
CA GLU A 180 -6.02 -17.20 -13.52
C GLU A 180 -5.74 -17.80 -12.14
N SER A 181 -5.68 -16.94 -11.10
CA SER A 181 -5.29 -17.36 -9.75
C SER A 181 -6.39 -18.09 -8.99
N THR A 182 -7.66 -17.86 -9.31
CA THR A 182 -8.79 -18.44 -8.60
C THR A 182 -10.08 -18.42 -9.42
N PRO A 183 -10.90 -19.48 -9.37
CA PRO A 183 -12.21 -19.50 -10.05
C PRO A 183 -13.28 -18.60 -9.36
N LYS A 184 -12.99 -18.07 -8.16
CA LYS A 184 -13.94 -17.24 -7.40
C LYS A 184 -13.94 -15.78 -7.84
N ILE A 185 -12.97 -15.36 -8.64
CA ILE A 185 -12.88 -14.00 -9.18
C ILE A 185 -13.13 -14.02 -10.68
N THR A 186 -14.19 -13.34 -11.11
CA THR A 186 -14.47 -13.09 -12.52
C THR A 186 -14.01 -11.68 -12.89
N CYS A 187 -13.20 -11.54 -13.93
CA CYS A 187 -12.79 -10.24 -14.44
C CYS A 187 -13.51 -9.93 -15.75
N VAL A 188 -14.24 -8.82 -15.77
CA VAL A 188 -14.96 -8.30 -16.94
C VAL A 188 -14.26 -7.04 -17.42
N PHE A 189 -13.94 -6.97 -18.72
CA PHE A 189 -13.21 -5.85 -19.30
C PHE A 189 -14.14 -5.03 -20.20
N LYS A 190 -14.48 -3.81 -19.76
CA LYS A 190 -15.30 -2.83 -20.50
C LYS A 190 -14.39 -1.80 -21.15
N ARG A 191 -14.54 -1.59 -22.45
CA ARG A 191 -13.72 -0.64 -23.25
C ARG A 191 -14.52 0.53 -23.80
N GLU A 192 -15.84 0.48 -23.68
CA GLU A 192 -16.76 1.52 -24.14
C GLU A 192 -17.32 2.27 -22.91
N ARG A 193 -17.35 3.59 -23.03
CA ARG A 193 -17.96 4.47 -22.03
C ARG A 193 -19.47 4.38 -22.22
N GLU A 194 -20.19 3.85 -21.25
CA GLU A 194 -21.66 3.98 -21.23
C GLU A 194 -22.03 5.45 -20.95
N GLU A 195 -23.01 5.99 -21.68
CA GLU A 195 -23.44 7.41 -21.52
C GLU A 195 -23.90 7.75 -20.09
N SER A 196 -24.28 6.75 -19.31
CA SER A 196 -24.64 6.88 -17.89
C SER A 196 -23.47 7.00 -16.93
N GLU A 197 -22.23 6.69 -17.37
CA GLU A 197 -21.01 6.69 -16.55
C GLU A 197 -20.19 7.98 -16.71
N GLN A 198 -20.86 9.13 -16.75
CA GLN A 198 -20.21 10.45 -16.97
C GLN A 198 -19.20 10.85 -15.89
N THR A 199 -19.15 10.13 -14.76
CA THR A 199 -18.27 10.42 -13.60
C THR A 199 -17.15 9.41 -13.40
N THR A 200 -17.12 8.30 -14.16
CA THR A 200 -16.07 7.29 -13.97
C THR A 200 -14.79 7.70 -14.66
N GLU A 201 -13.72 7.91 -13.88
CA GLU A 201 -12.38 8.21 -14.38
C GLU A 201 -11.64 6.91 -14.70
N TYR A 202 -11.04 6.82 -15.88
CA TYR A 202 -10.39 5.62 -16.41
C TYR A 202 -8.86 5.67 -16.23
N PRO A 203 -8.19 4.50 -16.03
CA PRO A 203 -8.80 3.19 -15.81
C PRO A 203 -9.32 3.03 -14.38
N SER A 204 -10.36 2.20 -14.21
CA SER A 204 -10.85 1.84 -12.89
C SER A 204 -11.17 0.35 -12.77
N ILE A 205 -11.09 -0.18 -11.56
CA ILE A 205 -11.42 -1.56 -11.17
C ILE A 205 -12.53 -1.47 -10.14
N ARG A 206 -13.76 -1.81 -10.55
CA ARG A 206 -14.97 -1.76 -9.72
C ARG A 206 -15.22 -3.12 -9.10
N PHE A 207 -15.59 -3.13 -7.84
CA PHE A 207 -15.99 -4.34 -7.13
C PHE A 207 -17.49 -4.57 -7.32
N CYS A 208 -17.87 -5.70 -7.87
CA CYS A 208 -19.25 -6.08 -8.10
C CYS A 208 -19.53 -7.45 -7.48
N ASP A 209 -20.77 -7.71 -7.10
CA ASP A 209 -21.19 -9.03 -6.64
C ASP A 209 -21.19 -10.08 -7.77
N GLU A 210 -21.64 -11.28 -7.48
CA GLU A 210 -21.72 -12.38 -8.46
C GLU A 210 -22.71 -12.11 -9.59
N ASN A 211 -23.67 -11.18 -9.41
CA ASN A 211 -24.65 -10.78 -10.41
C ASN A 211 -24.20 -9.57 -11.24
N GLY A 212 -23.04 -8.97 -10.90
CA GLY A 212 -22.51 -7.77 -11.54
C GLY A 212 -23.02 -6.46 -10.92
N GLU A 213 -23.70 -6.50 -9.77
CA GLU A 213 -24.14 -5.29 -9.07
C GLU A 213 -22.95 -4.65 -8.33
N TYR A 214 -22.79 -3.32 -8.51
CA TYR A 214 -21.69 -2.56 -7.93
C TYR A 214 -21.77 -2.51 -6.40
N LEU A 215 -20.68 -2.84 -5.73
CA LEU A 215 -20.58 -2.92 -4.27
C LEU A 215 -20.14 -1.61 -3.58
N GLY A 216 -20.06 -0.52 -4.33
CA GLY A 216 -19.75 0.79 -3.77
C GLY A 216 -18.25 1.14 -3.66
N THR A 217 -17.33 0.31 -4.13
CA THR A 217 -15.91 0.68 -4.11
C THR A 217 -15.20 0.41 -5.44
N ALA A 218 -14.31 1.32 -5.82
CA ALA A 218 -13.47 1.19 -7.01
C ALA A 218 -12.03 1.66 -6.73
N PHE A 219 -11.08 1.11 -7.50
CA PHE A 219 -9.70 1.57 -7.53
C PHE A 219 -9.38 2.15 -8.91
N HIS A 220 -8.95 3.39 -8.95
CA HIS A 220 -8.56 4.10 -10.17
C HIS A 220 -7.05 4.03 -10.37
N GLY A 221 -6.65 3.30 -11.41
CA GLY A 221 -5.28 2.87 -11.67
C GLY A 221 -5.11 1.36 -11.50
N VAL A 222 -3.89 0.92 -11.18
CA VAL A 222 -3.59 -0.49 -10.89
C VAL A 222 -3.09 -0.61 -9.46
N PRO A 223 -3.78 -1.36 -8.58
CA PRO A 223 -3.37 -1.50 -7.18
C PRO A 223 -2.07 -2.31 -7.10
N GLY A 224 -0.97 -1.59 -6.87
CA GLY A 224 0.37 -2.15 -6.71
C GLY A 224 1.02 -1.64 -5.44
N GLY A 225 2.28 -2.02 -5.18
CA GLY A 225 3.01 -1.58 -4.00
C GLY A 225 2.25 -1.84 -2.71
N HIS A 226 2.13 -0.81 -1.86
CA HIS A 226 1.40 -0.94 -0.59
C HIS A 226 -0.11 -1.08 -0.76
N GLU A 227 -0.70 -0.57 -1.86
CA GLU A 227 -2.14 -0.65 -2.12
C GLU A 227 -2.60 -2.02 -2.64
N PHE A 228 -1.68 -2.92 -3.02
CA PHE A 228 -2.07 -4.30 -3.33
C PHE A 228 -2.69 -5.00 -2.12
N ASN A 229 -2.16 -4.74 -0.91
CA ASN A 229 -2.72 -5.30 0.32
C ASN A 229 -4.13 -4.78 0.61
N SER A 230 -4.38 -3.47 0.49
CA SER A 230 -5.71 -2.89 0.69
C SER A 230 -6.72 -3.44 -0.32
N PHE A 231 -6.32 -3.63 -1.58
CA PHE A 231 -7.13 -4.27 -2.61
C PHE A 231 -7.51 -5.72 -2.25
N VAL A 232 -6.54 -6.52 -1.78
CA VAL A 232 -6.79 -7.92 -1.36
C VAL A 232 -7.71 -7.98 -0.14
N ILE A 233 -7.55 -7.07 0.81
CA ILE A 233 -8.44 -6.97 1.98
C ILE A 233 -9.85 -6.54 1.57
N ALA A 234 -10.00 -5.64 0.58
CA ALA A 234 -11.31 -5.29 0.04
C ALA A 234 -12.00 -6.50 -0.59
N LEU A 235 -11.28 -7.35 -1.35
CA LEU A 235 -11.82 -8.62 -1.87
C LEU A 235 -12.28 -9.54 -0.73
N TYR A 236 -11.47 -9.69 0.31
CA TYR A 236 -11.81 -10.51 1.48
C TYR A 236 -13.03 -9.98 2.23
N ASN A 237 -13.17 -8.65 2.34
CA ASN A 237 -14.34 -8.02 2.95
C ASN A 237 -15.60 -8.15 2.07
N ALA A 238 -15.45 -8.10 0.73
CA ALA A 238 -16.55 -8.14 -0.21
C ALA A 238 -17.11 -9.57 -0.41
N ALA A 239 -16.24 -10.57 -0.44
CA ALA A 239 -16.61 -11.93 -0.86
C ALA A 239 -16.27 -13.03 0.15
N GLY A 240 -15.48 -12.73 1.19
CA GLY A 240 -15.11 -13.64 2.28
C GLY A 240 -15.91 -13.39 3.56
N PRO A 241 -15.44 -13.93 4.70
CA PRO A 241 -16.05 -13.68 6.01
C PRO A 241 -15.85 -12.22 6.46
N GLY A 242 -14.93 -11.48 5.81
CA GLY A 242 -14.58 -10.11 6.16
C GLY A 242 -13.75 -9.98 7.44
N GLN A 243 -13.12 -8.81 7.59
CA GLN A 243 -12.46 -8.45 8.84
C GLN A 243 -13.49 -8.23 9.94
N SER A 244 -13.12 -8.58 11.19
CA SER A 244 -13.95 -8.27 12.35
C SER A 244 -14.10 -6.76 12.51
N ILE A 245 -15.31 -6.33 12.84
CA ILE A 245 -15.64 -4.94 13.14
C ILE A 245 -16.43 -4.93 14.45
N ASP A 246 -16.27 -3.89 15.25
CA ASP A 246 -17.04 -3.73 16.45
C ASP A 246 -18.55 -3.63 16.12
N PRO A 247 -19.44 -4.35 16.83
CA PRO A 247 -20.86 -4.36 16.54
C PRO A 247 -21.54 -2.98 16.61
N GLU A 248 -21.07 -2.09 17.51
CA GLU A 248 -21.62 -0.75 17.62
C GLU A 248 -21.13 0.15 16.46
N GLU A 249 -19.88 -0.01 16.04
CA GLU A 249 -19.35 0.65 14.85
C GLU A 249 -20.10 0.19 13.59
N LEU A 250 -20.29 -1.11 13.42
CA LEU A 250 -21.03 -1.67 12.31
C LEU A 250 -22.47 -1.13 12.25
N LYS A 251 -23.14 -1.05 13.40
CA LYS A 251 -24.48 -0.46 13.50
C LYS A 251 -24.47 1.02 13.09
N HIS A 252 -23.44 1.78 13.49
CA HIS A 252 -23.27 3.17 13.08
C HIS A 252 -23.12 3.29 11.55
N ILE A 253 -22.23 2.52 10.96
CA ILE A 253 -22.00 2.51 9.50
C ILE A 253 -23.29 2.20 8.76
N ARG A 254 -24.04 1.19 9.18
CA ARG A 254 -25.31 0.79 8.56
C ARG A 254 -26.45 1.77 8.80
N SER A 255 -26.31 2.70 9.73
CA SER A 255 -27.30 3.74 10.01
C SER A 255 -27.15 5.00 9.14
N PHE A 256 -26.16 5.07 8.25
CA PHE A 256 -26.05 6.18 7.31
C PHE A 256 -27.25 6.21 6.36
N GLU A 257 -28.01 7.30 6.40
CA GLU A 257 -29.21 7.49 5.56
C GLU A 257 -28.94 8.34 4.32
N LYS A 258 -27.90 9.21 4.39
CA LYS A 258 -27.53 10.09 3.29
C LYS A 258 -26.47 9.43 2.41
N GLU A 259 -26.65 9.55 1.11
CA GLU A 259 -25.62 9.17 0.16
C GLU A 259 -24.34 10.00 0.40
N ARG A 260 -23.20 9.34 0.38
CA ARG A 260 -21.86 9.94 0.51
C ARG A 260 -20.91 9.35 -0.51
N HIS A 261 -20.16 10.22 -1.15
CA HIS A 261 -19.11 9.83 -2.05
C HIS A 261 -17.76 10.19 -1.45
N ILE A 262 -16.94 9.18 -1.17
CA ILE A 262 -15.60 9.34 -0.60
C ILE A 262 -14.57 9.08 -1.70
N GLN A 263 -13.71 10.06 -1.95
CA GLN A 263 -12.55 9.92 -2.83
C GLN A 263 -11.28 9.92 -1.98
N VAL A 264 -10.38 8.97 -2.21
CA VAL A 264 -9.10 8.90 -1.49
C VAL A 264 -7.96 8.96 -2.49
N ALA A 265 -7.18 10.02 -2.39
CA ALA A 265 -5.94 10.18 -3.14
C ALA A 265 -4.81 9.42 -2.46
N VAL A 266 -4.14 8.52 -3.19
CA VAL A 266 -3.07 7.67 -2.70
C VAL A 266 -1.82 7.73 -3.58
N SER A 267 -0.74 7.16 -3.08
CA SER A 267 0.45 6.79 -3.85
C SER A 267 0.84 5.36 -3.52
N LEU A 268 1.18 4.57 -4.51
CA LEU A 268 1.55 3.15 -4.33
C LEU A 268 2.79 2.95 -3.43
N SER A 269 3.60 3.98 -3.25
CA SER A 269 4.76 3.98 -2.34
C SER A 269 4.46 4.53 -0.94
N CYS A 270 3.23 4.97 -0.69
CA CYS A 270 2.82 5.54 0.60
C CYS A 270 2.51 4.43 1.61
N THR A 271 3.23 4.35 2.71
CA THR A 271 3.01 3.34 3.76
C THR A 271 1.78 3.60 4.62
N MET A 272 1.26 4.83 4.61
CA MET A 272 0.13 5.29 5.43
C MET A 272 -1.21 5.18 4.69
N CYS A 273 -1.17 5.15 3.36
CA CYS A 273 -2.37 5.16 2.55
C CYS A 273 -3.25 3.91 2.75
N PRO A 274 -2.71 2.68 2.84
CA PRO A 274 -3.51 1.46 2.96
C PRO A 274 -4.46 1.43 4.15
N GLU A 275 -4.09 2.02 5.27
CA GLU A 275 -4.94 2.04 6.47
C GLU A 275 -6.24 2.82 6.22
N LEU A 276 -6.13 4.03 5.67
CA LEU A 276 -7.29 4.83 5.31
C LEU A 276 -8.11 4.15 4.20
N VAL A 277 -7.45 3.62 3.18
CA VAL A 277 -8.10 2.93 2.05
C VAL A 277 -8.94 1.75 2.54
N MET A 278 -8.36 0.87 3.38
CA MET A 278 -9.08 -0.27 3.95
C MET A 278 -10.31 0.16 4.77
N ALA A 279 -10.18 1.24 5.55
CA ALA A 279 -11.30 1.76 6.35
C ALA A 279 -12.45 2.27 5.47
N VAL A 280 -12.18 3.11 4.47
CA VAL A 280 -13.24 3.66 3.60
C VAL A 280 -13.86 2.60 2.71
N GLN A 281 -13.07 1.67 2.17
CA GLN A 281 -13.59 0.53 1.41
C GLN A 281 -14.47 -0.37 2.28
N ARG A 282 -14.08 -0.61 3.54
CA ARG A 282 -14.91 -1.36 4.48
C ARG A 282 -16.24 -0.68 4.73
N ILE A 283 -16.28 0.64 4.93
CA ILE A 283 -17.51 1.40 5.10
C ILE A 283 -18.41 1.27 3.87
N ALA A 284 -17.85 1.46 2.66
CA ALA A 284 -18.63 1.37 1.42
C ALA A 284 -19.23 -0.03 1.21
N LEU A 285 -18.53 -1.10 1.60
CA LEU A 285 -19.02 -2.47 1.51
C LEU A 285 -20.12 -2.81 2.54
N GLU A 286 -20.28 -2.02 3.61
CA GLU A 286 -21.26 -2.28 4.67
C GLU A 286 -22.56 -1.49 4.52
N THR A 287 -22.60 -0.46 3.67
CA THR A 287 -23.80 0.34 3.43
C THR A 287 -23.90 0.79 1.97
N PRO A 288 -25.06 0.68 1.32
CA PRO A 288 -25.25 1.15 -0.05
C PRO A 288 -25.24 2.68 -0.17
N ASN A 289 -25.32 3.39 0.94
CA ASN A 289 -25.34 4.85 0.97
C ASN A 289 -23.96 5.51 0.95
N VAL A 290 -22.87 4.71 0.91
CA VAL A 290 -21.51 5.22 0.82
C VAL A 290 -20.80 4.57 -0.36
N THR A 291 -20.16 5.40 -1.18
CA THR A 291 -19.23 4.92 -2.22
C THR A 291 -17.82 5.41 -1.92
N ALA A 292 -16.81 4.60 -2.26
CA ALA A 292 -15.40 4.88 -2.02
C ALA A 292 -14.57 4.65 -3.28
N ASP A 293 -14.01 5.71 -3.83
CA ASP A 293 -13.14 5.70 -5.00
C ASP A 293 -11.70 6.02 -4.61
N ILE A 294 -10.78 5.12 -4.92
CA ILE A 294 -9.37 5.22 -4.56
C ILE A 294 -8.56 5.59 -5.80
N TYR A 295 -7.81 6.70 -5.75
CA TYR A 295 -7.09 7.25 -6.90
C TYR A 295 -5.58 7.20 -6.70
N ASP A 296 -4.87 6.51 -7.60
CA ASP A 296 -3.41 6.64 -7.66
C ASP A 296 -3.00 7.97 -8.30
N MET A 297 -2.47 8.88 -7.49
CA MET A 297 -2.08 10.23 -7.91
C MET A 297 -0.98 10.27 -8.98
N ALA A 298 -0.36 9.16 -9.31
CA ALA A 298 0.56 9.08 -10.44
C ALA A 298 -0.17 9.15 -11.80
N HIS A 299 -1.46 8.79 -11.82
CA HIS A 299 -2.26 8.67 -13.04
C HIS A 299 -3.39 9.71 -13.14
N PHE A 300 -3.74 10.38 -12.03
CA PHE A 300 -4.82 11.36 -11.95
C PHE A 300 -4.33 12.73 -11.45
N PRO A 301 -3.42 13.41 -12.18
CA PRO A 301 -2.89 14.70 -11.75
C PRO A 301 -3.94 15.82 -11.70
N GLU A 302 -5.02 15.72 -12.48
CA GLU A 302 -6.14 16.65 -12.50
C GLU A 302 -6.90 16.68 -11.16
N LEU A 303 -7.03 15.55 -10.46
CA LEU A 303 -7.59 15.53 -9.11
C LEU A 303 -6.72 16.33 -8.13
N ARG A 304 -5.40 16.23 -8.28
CA ARG A 304 -4.45 16.99 -7.45
C ARG A 304 -4.65 18.49 -7.63
N GLU A 305 -4.86 18.93 -8.86
CA GLU A 305 -5.08 20.34 -9.18
C GLU A 305 -6.47 20.81 -8.68
N LYS A 306 -7.51 20.01 -8.96
CA LYS A 306 -8.90 20.30 -8.58
C LYS A 306 -9.06 20.50 -7.07
N TYR A 307 -8.49 19.61 -6.27
CA TYR A 307 -8.64 19.62 -4.81
C TYR A 307 -7.40 20.15 -4.07
N GLN A 308 -6.42 20.72 -4.80
CA GLN A 308 -5.18 21.26 -4.24
C GLN A 308 -4.46 20.28 -3.30
N ILE A 309 -4.43 19.00 -3.67
CA ILE A 309 -3.88 17.93 -2.84
C ILE A 309 -2.36 18.10 -2.67
N MET A 310 -1.92 18.40 -1.46
CA MET A 310 -0.50 18.63 -1.14
C MET A 310 0.22 17.34 -0.75
N SER A 311 -0.47 16.42 -0.09
CA SER A 311 0.10 15.15 0.40
C SER A 311 -0.93 14.03 0.32
N VAL A 312 -0.46 12.77 0.41
CA VAL A 312 -1.30 11.57 0.48
C VAL A 312 -1.01 10.82 1.80
N PRO A 313 -1.99 10.10 2.37
CA PRO A 313 -3.38 10.00 1.90
C PRO A 313 -4.16 11.32 2.06
N CYS A 314 -5.05 11.58 1.13
CA CYS A 314 -6.01 12.69 1.24
C CYS A 314 -7.42 12.15 0.95
N MET A 315 -8.36 12.44 1.85
CA MET A 315 -9.76 12.03 1.72
C MET A 315 -10.62 13.25 1.39
N ILE A 316 -11.48 13.11 0.40
CA ILE A 316 -12.45 14.12 -0.04
C ILE A 316 -13.82 13.48 0.09
N ILE A 317 -14.79 14.21 0.67
CA ILE A 317 -16.15 13.73 0.85
C ILE A 317 -17.09 14.70 0.12
N ASP A 318 -17.90 14.15 -0.78
CA ASP A 318 -18.92 14.86 -1.57
C ASP A 318 -18.36 15.98 -2.47
N GLY A 319 -17.09 15.92 -2.86
CA GLY A 319 -16.46 16.76 -3.89
C GLY A 319 -15.86 18.05 -3.41
#